data_da805f218d328b592077bdb265ef788b
#
_entry.id   da805f218d328b592077bdb265ef788b
#
_cell.length_a   1.000
_cell.length_b   1.000
_cell.length_c   1.000
_cell.angle_alpha   90.00
_cell.angle_beta   90.00
_cell.angle_gamma   90.00
#
_symmetry.space_group_name_H-M   'P 1'
#
loop_
_entity.id
_entity.type
_entity.pdbx_description
1 polymer ?
#
loop_
_entity_poly.entity_id
_entity_poly.type
_entity_poly.pdbx_seq_one_letter_code
_entity_poly.pdbx_strand_id
1 'polypeptide(L)'
;MGRRPKPTALHKLHGTHNATKHGRDREGEPIPLGDLEEPPHDLTESQEAAWRYAVQNMPKGVVKLVDRGILKVWVEAEDRHNTARMMQAMLDQDTKLKLLVKGPNGLEPSPYNFILDKCAQTMFRAAQELGFSPAARPRLKLYAQQPDKPAADVRADPWAMLQVIPGGKA
;
A
#
# COMPACT_ATOMS: atom_id res chain seq x y z
N MET A 1 6.69 22.84 -5.39
CA MET A 1 7.24 21.46 -5.55
C MET A 1 6.42 20.71 -6.59
N GLY A 2 7.06 20.12 -7.61
CA GLY A 2 6.39 19.34 -8.64
C GLY A 2 5.85 18.01 -8.07
N ARG A 3 4.77 17.50 -8.68
CA ARG A 3 4.19 16.20 -8.33
C ARG A 3 5.22 15.09 -8.65
N ARG A 4 5.42 14.14 -7.73
CA ARG A 4 6.29 12.98 -7.97
C ARG A 4 5.87 12.22 -9.23
N PRO A 5 6.82 11.80 -10.09
CA PRO A 5 6.49 11.03 -11.28
C PRO A 5 5.86 9.67 -10.89
N LYS A 6 4.88 9.25 -11.65
CA LYS A 6 4.24 7.95 -11.44
C LYS A 6 5.06 6.85 -12.11
N PRO A 7 5.20 5.65 -11.51
CA PRO A 7 5.85 4.50 -12.14
C PRO A 7 5.22 4.13 -13.48
N THR A 8 6.02 3.57 -14.40
CA THR A 8 5.55 3.14 -15.73
C THR A 8 4.45 2.09 -15.65
N ALA A 9 4.56 1.18 -14.70
CA ALA A 9 3.52 0.19 -14.42
C ALA A 9 2.15 0.86 -14.14
N LEU A 10 2.13 1.94 -13.36
CA LEU A 10 0.92 2.71 -13.09
C LEU A 10 0.38 3.45 -14.33
N HIS A 11 1.25 3.93 -15.22
CA HIS A 11 0.80 4.56 -16.47
C HIS A 11 0.19 3.56 -17.44
N LYS A 12 0.79 2.37 -17.59
CA LYS A 12 0.24 1.27 -18.40
C LYS A 12 -1.11 0.85 -17.85
N LEU A 13 -1.22 0.72 -16.55
CA LEU A 13 -2.42 0.33 -15.83
C LEU A 13 -3.57 1.32 -16.02
N HIS A 14 -3.27 2.62 -16.02
CA HIS A 14 -4.27 3.67 -16.20
C HIS A 14 -4.62 3.95 -17.67
N GLY A 15 -4.05 3.21 -18.63
CA GLY A 15 -4.20 3.51 -20.05
C GLY A 15 -3.63 4.88 -20.46
N THR A 16 -2.85 5.51 -19.59
CA THR A 16 -2.23 6.82 -19.83
C THR A 16 -0.76 6.71 -20.26
N HIS A 17 -0.32 5.49 -20.56
CA HIS A 17 1.02 5.24 -21.06
C HIS A 17 1.17 5.77 -22.48
N ASN A 18 2.00 6.78 -22.66
CA ASN A 18 2.40 7.27 -23.96
C ASN A 18 3.81 6.79 -24.27
N ALA A 19 3.96 5.88 -25.22
CA ALA A 19 5.24 5.28 -25.58
C ALA A 19 6.29 6.33 -25.98
N THR A 20 5.87 7.39 -26.68
CA THR A 20 6.77 8.46 -27.12
C THR A 20 7.26 9.34 -25.97
N LYS A 21 6.37 9.61 -24.99
CA LYS A 21 6.67 10.51 -23.87
C LYS A 21 7.30 9.77 -22.67
N HIS A 22 6.93 8.51 -22.46
CA HIS A 22 7.35 7.73 -21.29
C HIS A 22 8.35 6.61 -21.64
N GLY A 23 8.51 6.26 -22.92
CA GLY A 23 9.35 5.15 -23.34
C GLY A 23 10.84 5.40 -23.10
N ARG A 24 11.33 6.60 -23.48
CA ARG A 24 12.77 6.93 -23.36
C ARG A 24 13.20 7.19 -21.92
N ASP A 25 12.37 7.88 -21.12
CA ASP A 25 12.73 8.30 -19.77
C ASP A 25 12.67 7.15 -18.74
N ARG A 26 12.13 6.01 -19.14
CA ARG A 26 11.83 4.89 -18.22
C ARG A 26 12.21 3.53 -18.76
N GLU A 27 13.03 3.53 -19.80
CA GLU A 27 13.67 2.30 -20.29
C GLU A 27 14.63 1.80 -19.19
N GLY A 28 14.37 0.61 -18.65
CA GLY A 28 15.14 0.06 -17.53
C GLY A 28 14.60 0.42 -16.13
N GLU A 29 13.38 0.95 -16.00
CA GLU A 29 12.75 1.09 -14.67
C GLU A 29 12.74 -0.27 -13.96
N PRO A 30 13.36 -0.38 -12.76
CA PRO A 30 13.47 -1.66 -12.06
C PRO A 30 12.09 -2.20 -11.69
N ILE A 31 11.88 -3.48 -11.99
CA ILE A 31 10.67 -4.20 -11.60
C ILE A 31 10.99 -4.90 -10.27
N PRO A 32 10.31 -4.56 -9.17
CA PRO A 32 10.52 -5.23 -7.90
C PRO A 32 10.18 -6.71 -8.00
N LEU A 33 11.08 -7.57 -7.49
CA LEU A 33 10.92 -9.01 -7.51
C LEU A 33 10.34 -9.51 -6.18
N GLY A 34 9.61 -10.62 -6.25
CA GLY A 34 9.09 -11.34 -5.10
C GLY A 34 7.93 -10.64 -4.38
N ASP A 35 7.03 -11.42 -3.88
CA ASP A 35 5.94 -10.94 -3.03
C ASP A 35 6.39 -10.96 -1.57
N LEU A 36 5.82 -10.06 -0.77
CA LEU A 36 6.12 -9.97 0.64
C LEU A 36 5.24 -10.97 1.39
N GLU A 37 5.85 -11.97 2.03
CA GLU A 37 5.12 -13.05 2.72
C GLU A 37 5.48 -13.12 4.20
N GLU A 38 6.73 -13.40 4.52
CA GLU A 38 7.15 -13.68 5.88
C GLU A 38 7.50 -12.42 6.70
N PRO A 39 7.14 -12.41 8.01
CA PRO A 39 7.53 -11.33 8.90
C PRO A 39 9.04 -11.36 9.17
N PRO A 40 9.66 -10.19 9.38
CA PRO A 40 11.03 -10.10 9.90
C PRO A 40 11.17 -10.75 11.28
N HIS A 41 12.32 -11.37 11.56
CA HIS A 41 12.60 -12.06 12.82
C HIS A 41 12.70 -11.14 14.05
N ASP A 42 12.81 -9.85 13.85
CA ASP A 42 12.98 -8.84 14.89
C ASP A 42 11.66 -8.17 15.32
N LEU A 43 10.53 -8.72 14.91
CA LEU A 43 9.20 -8.27 15.34
C LEU A 43 8.76 -8.96 16.62
N THR A 44 7.98 -8.24 17.43
CA THR A 44 7.28 -8.83 18.58
C THR A 44 6.08 -9.66 18.10
N GLU A 45 5.53 -10.50 18.96
CA GLU A 45 4.37 -11.34 18.63
C GLU A 45 3.16 -10.52 18.15
N SER A 46 2.89 -9.38 18.79
CA SER A 46 1.83 -8.45 18.38
C SER A 46 2.10 -7.86 17.00
N GLN A 47 3.35 -7.49 16.73
CA GLN A 47 3.78 -6.95 15.45
C GLN A 47 3.75 -8.01 14.33
N GLU A 48 4.13 -9.26 14.63
CA GLU A 48 3.99 -10.36 13.68
C GLU A 48 2.52 -10.64 13.33
N ALA A 49 1.62 -10.59 14.31
CA ALA A 49 0.20 -10.76 14.07
C ALA A 49 -0.35 -9.66 13.14
N ALA A 50 0.03 -8.40 13.38
CA ALA A 50 -0.32 -7.27 12.52
C ALA A 50 0.27 -7.40 11.11
N TRP A 51 1.51 -7.87 10.99
CA TRP A 51 2.16 -8.16 9.71
C TRP A 51 1.39 -9.21 8.92
N ARG A 52 1.13 -10.37 9.52
CA ARG A 52 0.39 -11.46 8.87
C ARG A 52 -1.01 -11.00 8.43
N TYR A 53 -1.69 -10.25 9.29
CA TYR A 53 -3.00 -9.66 8.94
C TYR A 53 -2.89 -8.75 7.71
N ALA A 54 -1.91 -7.86 7.67
CA ALA A 54 -1.70 -6.96 6.55
C ALA A 54 -1.42 -7.73 5.25
N VAL A 55 -0.47 -8.68 5.29
CA VAL A 55 -0.09 -9.51 4.12
C VAL A 55 -1.25 -10.33 3.58
N GLN A 56 -2.08 -10.90 4.46
CA GLN A 56 -3.24 -11.71 4.06
C GLN A 56 -4.36 -10.89 3.43
N ASN A 57 -4.53 -9.64 3.84
CA ASN A 57 -5.66 -8.80 3.43
C ASN A 57 -5.31 -7.73 2.39
N MET A 58 -4.02 -7.55 2.09
CA MET A 58 -3.61 -6.63 1.04
C MET A 58 -3.90 -7.18 -0.37
N PRO A 59 -4.07 -6.31 -1.38
CA PRO A 59 -4.20 -6.75 -2.76
C PRO A 59 -2.94 -7.50 -3.21
N LYS A 60 -3.11 -8.70 -3.75
CA LYS A 60 -2.00 -9.54 -4.22
C LYS A 60 -1.19 -8.85 -5.32
N GLY A 61 0.12 -9.02 -5.29
CA GLY A 61 1.04 -8.50 -6.30
C GLY A 61 1.34 -7.00 -6.22
N VAL A 62 0.73 -6.28 -5.27
CA VAL A 62 0.96 -4.83 -5.09
C VAL A 62 2.20 -4.56 -4.26
N VAL A 63 2.30 -5.20 -3.10
CA VAL A 63 3.42 -5.02 -2.17
C VAL A 63 4.48 -6.08 -2.45
N LYS A 64 5.70 -5.64 -2.65
CA LYS A 64 6.84 -6.46 -3.01
C LYS A 64 7.88 -6.51 -1.88
N LEU A 65 8.86 -7.40 -1.99
CA LEU A 65 9.94 -7.52 -0.99
C LEU A 65 10.64 -6.19 -0.68
N VAL A 66 10.76 -5.30 -1.65
CA VAL A 66 11.36 -3.96 -1.47
C VAL A 66 10.54 -3.08 -0.53
N ASP A 67 9.24 -3.32 -0.41
CA ASP A 67 8.32 -2.53 0.42
C ASP A 67 8.29 -2.98 1.88
N ARG A 68 9.11 -3.99 2.23
CA ARG A 68 9.24 -4.54 3.59
C ARG A 68 9.44 -3.47 4.65
N GLY A 69 10.26 -2.46 4.36
CA GLY A 69 10.54 -1.37 5.30
C GLY A 69 9.31 -0.51 5.61
N ILE A 70 8.49 -0.23 4.61
CA ILE A 70 7.27 0.57 4.78
C ILE A 70 6.24 -0.21 5.61
N LEU A 71 6.07 -1.50 5.33
CA LEU A 71 5.16 -2.35 6.08
C LEU A 71 5.63 -2.51 7.54
N LYS A 72 6.94 -2.66 7.77
CA LYS A 72 7.50 -2.70 9.12
C LYS A 72 7.19 -1.43 9.92
N VAL A 73 7.40 -0.25 9.32
CA VAL A 73 7.06 1.03 9.95
C VAL A 73 5.57 1.13 10.28
N TRP A 74 4.70 0.64 9.39
CA TRP A 74 3.26 0.62 9.63
C TRP A 74 2.91 -0.26 10.84
N VAL A 75 3.42 -1.48 10.89
CA VAL A 75 3.20 -2.45 11.98
C VAL A 75 3.73 -1.92 13.32
N GLU A 76 4.93 -1.35 13.34
CA GLU A 76 5.50 -0.75 14.56
C GLU A 76 4.68 0.44 15.05
N ALA A 77 4.16 1.26 14.14
CA ALA A 77 3.32 2.39 14.49
C ALA A 77 1.96 1.92 15.05
N GLU A 78 1.38 0.85 14.50
CA GLU A 78 0.15 0.24 15.01
C GLU A 78 0.34 -0.31 16.43
N ASP A 79 1.40 -1.05 16.68
CA ASP A 79 1.73 -1.61 18.00
C ASP A 79 1.91 -0.51 19.05
N ARG A 80 2.70 0.54 18.73
CA ARG A 80 2.87 1.71 19.63
C ARG A 80 1.56 2.45 19.86
N HIS A 81 0.73 2.59 18.83
CA HIS A 81 -0.59 3.21 18.96
C HIS A 81 -1.47 2.43 19.92
N ASN A 82 -1.52 1.12 19.77
CA ASN A 82 -2.30 0.23 20.65
C ASN A 82 -1.79 0.29 22.11
N THR A 83 -0.48 0.26 22.30
CA THR A 83 0.14 0.42 23.62
C THR A 83 -0.19 1.76 24.26
N ALA A 84 -0.03 2.86 23.52
CA ALA A 84 -0.34 4.20 24.03
C ALA A 84 -1.83 4.35 24.36
N ARG A 85 -2.72 3.76 23.56
CA ARG A 85 -4.17 3.73 23.84
C ARG A 85 -4.50 2.97 25.13
N MET A 86 -3.86 1.81 25.34
CA MET A 86 -4.06 1.05 26.60
C MET A 86 -3.56 1.83 27.80
N MET A 87 -2.38 2.43 27.73
CA MET A 87 -1.81 3.23 28.81
C MET A 87 -2.66 4.45 29.11
N GLN A 88 -3.18 5.13 28.09
CA GLN A 88 -4.11 6.24 28.27
C GLN A 88 -5.41 5.77 28.95
N ALA A 89 -5.97 4.64 28.51
CA ALA A 89 -7.18 4.10 29.12
C ALA A 89 -6.99 3.76 30.61
N MET A 90 -5.81 3.25 30.99
CA MET A 90 -5.48 3.01 32.41
C MET A 90 -5.43 4.32 33.21
N LEU A 91 -4.78 5.35 32.67
CA LEU A 91 -4.77 6.68 33.34
C LEU A 91 -6.16 7.28 33.50
N ASP A 92 -7.03 7.08 32.52
CA ASP A 92 -8.38 7.62 32.51
C ASP A 92 -9.34 6.90 33.46
N GLN A 93 -8.99 5.71 33.98
CA GLN A 93 -9.83 4.98 34.94
C GLN A 93 -9.91 5.71 36.30
N ASP A 94 -8.82 6.32 36.73
CA ASP A 94 -8.68 6.93 38.06
C ASP A 94 -8.98 8.42 38.06
N THR A 95 -9.29 9.04 36.90
CA THR A 95 -9.48 10.47 36.77
C THR A 95 -10.86 10.84 36.23
N LYS A 96 -11.42 11.94 36.77
CA LYS A 96 -12.64 12.55 36.23
C LYS A 96 -12.40 13.31 34.93
N LEU A 97 -11.16 13.77 34.71
CA LEU A 97 -10.76 14.55 33.53
C LEU A 97 -9.92 13.67 32.63
N LYS A 98 -10.57 13.02 31.68
CA LYS A 98 -9.93 12.14 30.70
C LYS A 98 -8.97 12.92 29.80
N LEU A 99 -7.94 12.24 29.32
CA LEU A 99 -6.91 12.78 28.41
C LEU A 99 -6.05 13.90 29.00
N LEU A 100 -6.19 14.18 30.31
CA LEU A 100 -5.40 15.19 31.02
C LEU A 100 -4.61 14.54 32.15
N VAL A 101 -3.44 15.09 32.40
CA VAL A 101 -2.58 14.72 33.53
C VAL A 101 -2.23 15.96 34.37
N LYS A 102 -1.93 15.77 35.64
CA LYS A 102 -1.48 16.85 36.52
C LYS A 102 0.00 17.13 36.26
N GLY A 103 0.30 18.24 35.64
CA GLY A 103 1.64 18.76 35.42
C GLY A 103 2.06 19.80 36.45
N PRO A 104 3.30 20.34 36.36
CA PRO A 104 3.82 21.37 37.25
C PRO A 104 3.01 22.66 37.26
N ASN A 105 2.42 23.02 36.12
CA ASN A 105 1.69 24.27 35.93
C ASN A 105 0.17 24.07 35.94
N GLY A 106 -0.32 22.90 36.33
CA GLY A 106 -1.75 22.59 36.36
C GLY A 106 -2.09 21.36 35.50
N LEU A 107 -3.29 21.37 34.91
CA LEU A 107 -3.74 20.29 34.03
C LEU A 107 -3.13 20.46 32.62
N GLU A 108 -2.48 19.42 32.16
CA GLU A 108 -1.82 19.36 30.85
C GLU A 108 -2.34 18.17 30.04
N PRO A 109 -2.31 18.22 28.70
CA PRO A 109 -2.64 17.07 27.87
C PRO A 109 -1.74 15.90 28.18
N SER A 110 -2.31 14.69 28.25
CA SER A 110 -1.53 13.47 28.47
C SER A 110 -0.47 13.30 27.38
N PRO A 111 0.77 12.90 27.72
CA PRO A 111 1.83 12.63 26.76
C PRO A 111 1.45 11.53 25.75
N TYR A 112 0.55 10.63 26.11
CA TYR A 112 0.06 9.60 25.20
C TYR A 112 -0.73 10.16 24.03
N ASN A 113 -1.40 11.30 24.16
CA ASN A 113 -2.10 11.95 23.05
C ASN A 113 -1.13 12.29 21.91
N PHE A 114 0.05 12.80 22.24
CA PHE A 114 1.06 13.11 21.23
C PHE A 114 1.57 11.83 20.52
N ILE A 115 1.76 10.74 21.27
CA ILE A 115 2.18 9.45 20.71
C ILE A 115 1.10 8.90 19.79
N LEU A 116 -0.16 8.94 20.21
CA LEU A 116 -1.32 8.49 19.42
C LEU A 116 -1.40 9.24 18.09
N ASP A 117 -1.29 10.57 18.11
CA ASP A 117 -1.33 11.40 16.91
C ASP A 117 -0.17 11.09 15.96
N LYS A 118 1.05 10.95 16.49
CA LYS A 118 2.23 10.62 15.67
C LYS A 118 2.13 9.24 15.04
N CYS A 119 1.70 8.24 15.81
CA CYS A 119 1.51 6.89 15.29
C CYS A 119 0.40 6.87 14.22
N ALA A 120 -0.75 7.53 14.47
CA ALA A 120 -1.83 7.62 13.50
C ALA A 120 -1.39 8.28 12.20
N GLN A 121 -0.61 9.38 12.25
CA GLN A 121 -0.05 10.03 11.06
C GLN A 121 0.89 9.11 10.29
N THR A 122 1.75 8.36 11.00
CA THR A 122 2.69 7.40 10.39
C THR A 122 1.94 6.26 9.72
N MET A 123 0.98 5.66 10.42
CA MET A 123 0.12 4.61 9.87
C MET A 123 -0.63 5.07 8.62
N PHE A 124 -1.20 6.28 8.68
CA PHE A 124 -1.95 6.83 7.55
C PHE A 124 -1.06 7.04 6.31
N ARG A 125 0.15 7.57 6.49
CA ARG A 125 1.12 7.75 5.39
C ARG A 125 1.56 6.42 4.82
N ALA A 126 1.96 5.47 5.66
CA ALA A 126 2.37 4.15 5.23
C ALA A 126 1.23 3.40 4.53
N ALA A 127 0.00 3.48 5.05
CA ALA A 127 -1.19 2.90 4.42
C ALA A 127 -1.49 3.47 3.03
N GLN A 128 -1.20 4.76 2.79
CA GLN A 128 -1.34 5.36 1.46
C GLN A 128 -0.32 4.81 0.47
N GLU A 129 0.92 4.63 0.88
CA GLU A 129 1.99 4.08 0.03
C GLU A 129 1.75 2.59 -0.24
N LEU A 130 1.33 1.82 0.75
CA LEU A 130 1.02 0.39 0.64
C LEU A 130 -0.34 0.10 -0.04
N GLY A 131 -1.14 1.13 -0.30
CA GLY A 131 -2.45 0.94 -0.93
C GLY A 131 -3.55 0.40 -0.03
N PHE A 132 -3.39 0.47 1.29
CA PHE A 132 -4.39 -0.01 2.23
C PHE A 132 -5.62 0.88 2.31
N SER A 133 -5.49 2.16 1.96
CA SER A 133 -6.61 3.10 2.01
C SER A 133 -7.57 2.93 0.82
N PRO A 134 -8.89 3.13 1.01
CA PRO A 134 -9.86 3.10 -0.09
C PRO A 134 -9.52 4.08 -1.22
N ALA A 135 -8.94 5.25 -0.89
CA ALA A 135 -8.53 6.25 -1.87
C ALA A 135 -7.26 5.85 -2.66
N ALA A 136 -6.41 5.00 -2.07
CA ALA A 136 -5.23 4.49 -2.76
C ALA A 136 -5.57 3.34 -3.71
N ARG A 137 -6.55 2.49 -3.38
CA ARG A 137 -6.96 1.31 -4.16
C ARG A 137 -7.31 1.60 -5.63
N PRO A 138 -8.05 2.66 -5.98
CA PRO A 138 -8.29 3.00 -7.38
C PRO A 138 -7.02 3.37 -8.14
N ARG A 139 -5.98 3.81 -7.42
CA ARG A 139 -4.66 4.11 -8.01
C ARG A 139 -3.84 2.85 -8.26
N LEU A 140 -4.14 1.79 -7.51
CA LEU A 140 -3.58 0.45 -7.63
C LEU A 140 -4.34 -0.41 -8.63
N LYS A 141 -5.30 0.18 -9.39
CA LYS A 141 -6.08 -0.59 -10.36
C LYS A 141 -5.21 -1.63 -11.05
N LEU A 142 -5.16 -2.87 -10.46
CA LEU A 142 -5.50 -4.07 -11.16
C LEU A 142 -4.42 -4.92 -11.80
N TYR A 143 -3.38 -5.21 -11.07
CA TYR A 143 -2.75 -6.52 -11.34
C TYR A 143 -3.61 -7.70 -10.86
N ALA A 144 -4.60 -7.47 -9.99
CA ALA A 144 -5.40 -8.51 -9.35
C ALA A 144 -6.58 -9.05 -10.18
N GLN A 145 -6.84 -8.53 -11.38
CA GLN A 145 -7.97 -8.96 -12.22
C GLN A 145 -7.63 -9.37 -13.65
N GLN A 146 -6.37 -9.55 -13.96
CA GLN A 146 -6.05 -10.36 -15.12
C GLN A 146 -5.89 -11.81 -14.63
N PRO A 147 -6.90 -12.68 -14.84
CA PRO A 147 -6.60 -14.11 -14.86
C PRO A 147 -5.45 -14.25 -15.86
N ASP A 148 -4.49 -15.12 -15.56
CA ASP A 148 -3.39 -15.46 -16.44
C ASP A 148 -3.93 -15.61 -17.89
N LYS A 149 -3.94 -14.51 -18.62
CA LYS A 149 -4.06 -14.59 -20.06
C LYS A 149 -2.78 -15.30 -20.49
N PRO A 150 -2.90 -16.50 -21.03
CA PRO A 150 -1.73 -17.13 -21.63
C PRO A 150 -1.10 -16.07 -22.52
N ALA A 151 0.22 -15.90 -22.40
CA ALA A 151 0.96 -14.94 -23.20
C ALA A 151 0.44 -15.07 -24.62
N ALA A 152 -0.23 -14.03 -25.11
CA ALA A 152 -0.77 -14.02 -26.46
C ALA A 152 0.43 -14.32 -27.33
N ASP A 153 0.35 -15.43 -28.07
CA ASP A 153 1.40 -15.88 -28.97
C ASP A 153 1.67 -14.70 -29.91
N VAL A 154 2.79 -14.02 -29.73
CA VAL A 154 3.20 -12.85 -30.51
C VAL A 154 3.39 -13.21 -32.00
N ARG A 155 3.18 -14.47 -32.33
CA ARG A 155 3.18 -15.03 -33.69
C ARG A 155 1.79 -15.17 -34.30
N ALA A 156 0.71 -14.80 -33.62
CA ALA A 156 -0.60 -14.75 -34.24
C ALA A 156 -0.58 -13.62 -35.29
N ASP A 157 -0.59 -14.02 -36.55
CA ASP A 157 -0.64 -13.13 -37.73
C ASP A 157 -1.72 -12.05 -37.53
N PRO A 158 -1.37 -10.75 -37.48
CA PRO A 158 -2.36 -9.67 -37.32
C PRO A 158 -3.41 -9.63 -38.42
N TRP A 159 -3.17 -10.33 -39.53
CA TRP A 159 -4.01 -10.38 -40.72
C TRP A 159 -4.94 -11.59 -40.78
N ALA A 160 -4.85 -12.51 -39.85
CA ALA A 160 -5.72 -13.70 -39.82
C ALA A 160 -7.21 -13.40 -39.65
N MET A 161 -7.58 -12.19 -39.19
CA MET A 161 -8.97 -11.76 -39.07
C MET A 161 -9.58 -11.23 -40.39
N LEU A 162 -8.80 -11.04 -41.44
CA LEU A 162 -9.30 -10.50 -42.69
C LEU A 162 -9.72 -11.57 -43.72
N GLN A 163 -9.68 -12.85 -43.39
CA GLN A 163 -9.92 -13.94 -44.33
C GLN A 163 -11.32 -14.54 -44.35
N VAL A 164 -12.34 -13.94 -43.75
CA VAL A 164 -13.71 -14.50 -43.89
C VAL A 164 -14.72 -13.42 -44.20
N ILE A 165 -14.72 -12.94 -45.46
CA ILE A 165 -15.94 -12.47 -46.10
C ILE A 165 -16.22 -13.44 -47.23
N PRO A 166 -17.18 -14.38 -47.10
CA PRO A 166 -17.61 -15.17 -48.25
C PRO A 166 -18.32 -14.24 -49.20
N GLY A 167 -17.79 -14.17 -50.44
CA GLY A 167 -18.38 -13.39 -51.50
C GLY A 167 -19.81 -13.80 -51.75
N GLY A 168 -20.74 -12.84 -51.63
CA GLY A 168 -22.10 -13.01 -52.08
C GLY A 168 -22.11 -13.20 -53.62
N LYS A 169 -22.68 -14.31 -54.06
CA LYS A 169 -23.03 -14.50 -55.49
C LYS A 169 -24.21 -13.61 -55.82
N ALA A 170 -24.05 -12.87 -56.94
CA ALA A 170 -25.11 -12.19 -57.63
C ALA A 170 -26.19 -13.15 -58.15
#